data_899e459bae1eb8d72e07bc0aea4ab296
#
_entry.id   899e459bae1eb8d72e07bc0aea4ab296
#
_cell.length_a   1.000
_cell.length_b   1.000
_cell.length_c   1.000
_cell.angle_alpha   90.00
_cell.angle_beta   90.00
_cell.angle_gamma   90.00
#
_symmetry.space_group_name_H-M   'P 1'
#
loop_
_entity.id
_entity.type
_entity.pdbx_description
1 polymer ?
#
loop_
_entity_poly.entity_id
_entity_poly.type
_entity_poly.pdbx_seq_one_letter_code
_entity_poly.pdbx_strand_id
1 'polypeptide(L)'
;MSGCEGPVGPVGPAGSQGTQGSAGPVGNDGNDGNANVTVISLKKADINWVSGSYLGRTSNVYELGAPEVNQDILDHGTVLGYCLISSDWMPLPFIWENTTGSSRQYILYNYSLEKIKLFAYQTSGVLNPGSVSEYRFMLITDNTVTSGRISSVESVQDRLNDAGVDISNYFEVCQYFGIDPN
;
A
#
# COMPACT_ATOMS: atom_id res chain seq x y z
N MET A 1 -13.50 -97.88 -9.52
CA MET A 1 -12.87 -97.12 -8.44
C MET A 1 -13.25 -95.65 -8.58
N SER A 2 -14.19 -95.20 -7.76
CA SER A 2 -14.60 -93.76 -7.76
C SER A 2 -13.72 -93.04 -6.75
N GLY A 3 -12.91 -92.10 -7.25
CA GLY A 3 -12.16 -91.18 -6.40
C GLY A 3 -13.09 -90.10 -5.88
N CYS A 4 -13.14 -89.93 -4.56
CA CYS A 4 -13.79 -88.75 -3.96
C CYS A 4 -12.86 -87.55 -4.06
N GLU A 5 -13.28 -86.53 -4.80
CA GLU A 5 -12.63 -85.21 -4.83
C GLU A 5 -12.97 -84.51 -3.49
N GLY A 6 -11.95 -84.04 -2.79
CA GLY A 6 -12.14 -83.32 -1.51
C GLY A 6 -12.66 -81.89 -1.71
N PRO A 7 -13.28 -81.26 -0.69
CA PRO A 7 -13.82 -79.93 -0.81
C PRO A 7 -12.73 -78.87 -1.04
N VAL A 8 -13.04 -77.91 -1.89
CA VAL A 8 -12.15 -76.77 -2.17
C VAL A 8 -11.92 -75.97 -0.90
N GLY A 9 -10.67 -75.57 -0.62
CA GLY A 9 -10.28 -74.83 0.57
C GLY A 9 -10.90 -73.44 0.57
N PRO A 10 -11.05 -72.80 1.74
CA PRO A 10 -11.64 -71.43 1.85
C PRO A 10 -10.81 -70.34 1.15
N VAL A 11 -11.49 -69.38 0.61
CA VAL A 11 -10.86 -68.18 -0.05
C VAL A 11 -10.05 -67.41 0.98
N GLY A 12 -8.82 -67.00 0.65
CA GLY A 12 -7.95 -66.19 1.52
C GLY A 12 -8.55 -64.82 1.87
N PRO A 13 -8.14 -64.25 3.00
CA PRO A 13 -8.65 -62.93 3.43
C PRO A 13 -8.31 -61.84 2.42
N ALA A 14 -9.17 -60.82 2.31
CA ALA A 14 -8.92 -59.65 1.46
C ALA A 14 -7.67 -58.88 1.93
N GLY A 15 -6.90 -58.34 1.00
CA GLY A 15 -5.73 -57.50 1.29
C GLY A 15 -6.09 -56.26 2.09
N SER A 16 -5.15 -55.75 2.87
CA SER A 16 -5.33 -54.50 3.65
C SER A 16 -5.53 -53.32 2.75
N GLN A 17 -6.41 -52.38 3.16
CA GLN A 17 -6.65 -51.13 2.47
C GLN A 17 -5.35 -50.29 2.44
N GLY A 18 -5.04 -49.67 1.31
CA GLY A 18 -3.90 -48.76 1.16
C GLY A 18 -3.98 -47.55 2.11
N THR A 19 -2.84 -47.03 2.48
CA THR A 19 -2.74 -45.83 3.35
C THR A 19 -3.33 -44.62 2.66
N GLN A 20 -4.02 -43.77 3.43
CA GLN A 20 -4.55 -42.50 2.93
C GLN A 20 -3.41 -41.59 2.43
N GLY A 21 -3.57 -40.93 1.29
CA GLY A 21 -2.60 -39.96 0.78
C GLY A 21 -2.37 -38.81 1.77
N SER A 22 -1.20 -38.19 1.73
CA SER A 22 -0.86 -37.04 2.54
C SER A 22 -1.82 -35.87 2.21
N ALA A 23 -2.16 -35.06 3.22
CA ALA A 23 -2.90 -33.81 2.99
C ALA A 23 -2.13 -32.92 2.00
N GLY A 24 -2.85 -32.22 1.12
CA GLY A 24 -2.26 -31.23 0.23
C GLY A 24 -1.64 -30.08 1.02
N PRO A 25 -0.76 -29.28 0.39
CA PRO A 25 -0.20 -28.09 1.03
C PRO A 25 -1.33 -27.13 1.43
N VAL A 26 -1.11 -26.43 2.54
CA VAL A 26 -2.01 -25.33 2.96
C VAL A 26 -2.08 -24.31 1.84
N GLY A 27 -3.27 -23.82 1.49
CA GLY A 27 -3.42 -22.72 0.52
C GLY A 27 -2.70 -21.47 1.03
N ASN A 28 -2.22 -20.66 0.10
CA ASN A 28 -1.66 -19.34 0.44
C ASN A 28 -2.71 -18.54 1.22
N ASP A 29 -2.25 -17.80 2.24
CA ASP A 29 -3.09 -16.85 2.94
C ASP A 29 -3.66 -15.88 1.90
N GLY A 30 -4.93 -15.50 2.04
CA GLY A 30 -5.55 -14.49 1.19
C GLY A 30 -4.80 -13.16 1.36
N ASN A 31 -4.80 -12.33 0.32
CA ASN A 31 -4.27 -10.96 0.42
C ASN A 31 -4.89 -10.28 1.65
N ASP A 32 -4.06 -9.62 2.45
CA ASP A 32 -4.51 -8.82 3.57
C ASP A 32 -5.58 -7.84 3.06
N GLY A 33 -6.80 -7.96 3.58
CA GLY A 33 -7.89 -7.07 3.21
C GLY A 33 -7.55 -5.61 3.57
N ASN A 34 -8.28 -4.66 2.99
CA ASN A 34 -8.13 -3.20 3.17
C ASN A 34 -8.29 -2.69 4.62
N ALA A 35 -8.43 -3.59 5.62
CA ALA A 35 -8.57 -3.24 7.05
C ALA A 35 -7.39 -2.41 7.59
N ASN A 36 -6.26 -2.41 6.91
CA ASN A 36 -5.02 -1.75 7.30
C ASN A 36 -4.72 -0.48 6.51
N VAL A 37 -5.66 -0.01 5.68
CA VAL A 37 -5.47 1.17 4.85
C VAL A 37 -6.57 2.19 5.11
N THR A 38 -6.15 3.39 5.46
CA THR A 38 -7.03 4.56 5.56
C THR A 38 -6.69 5.53 4.43
N VAL A 39 -7.69 6.01 3.70
CA VAL A 39 -7.50 7.01 2.64
C VAL A 39 -8.03 8.36 3.11
N ILE A 40 -7.17 9.38 3.07
CA ILE A 40 -7.54 10.76 3.32
C ILE A 40 -7.56 11.50 1.98
N SER A 41 -8.71 12.05 1.61
CA SER A 41 -8.88 12.87 0.40
C SER A 41 -8.97 14.34 0.77
N LEU A 42 -8.22 15.18 0.06
CA LEU A 42 -8.17 16.62 0.26
C LEU A 42 -8.39 17.33 -1.08
N LYS A 43 -9.54 17.95 -1.25
CA LYS A 43 -9.89 18.67 -2.48
C LYS A 43 -9.24 20.04 -2.51
N LYS A 44 -8.90 20.52 -3.70
CA LYS A 44 -8.33 21.86 -3.92
C LYS A 44 -9.10 22.97 -3.21
N ALA A 45 -10.43 22.89 -3.19
CA ALA A 45 -11.30 23.90 -2.58
C ALA A 45 -11.09 24.06 -1.07
N ASP A 46 -10.58 23.01 -0.40
CA ASP A 46 -10.38 22.97 1.04
C ASP A 46 -8.98 23.44 1.46
N ILE A 47 -8.10 23.72 0.48
CA ILE A 47 -6.71 24.07 0.71
C ILE A 47 -6.53 25.59 0.75
N ASN A 48 -6.20 26.10 1.92
CA ASN A 48 -5.78 27.47 2.11
C ASN A 48 -4.26 27.54 2.24
N TRP A 49 -3.59 27.74 1.11
CA TRP A 49 -2.13 27.86 1.10
C TRP A 49 -1.68 29.10 1.85
N VAL A 50 -0.71 28.94 2.74
CA VAL A 50 -0.05 30.03 3.46
C VAL A 50 1.42 30.13 3.07
N SER A 51 1.96 31.35 3.08
CA SER A 51 3.39 31.54 2.85
C SER A 51 4.20 30.95 4.01
N GLY A 52 5.23 30.20 3.68
CA GLY A 52 6.10 29.54 4.64
C GLY A 52 7.45 29.21 4.04
N SER A 53 8.13 28.25 4.62
CA SER A 53 9.41 27.76 4.09
C SER A 53 9.52 26.24 4.18
N TYR A 54 10.25 25.65 3.24
CA TYR A 54 10.66 24.26 3.25
C TYR A 54 12.17 24.20 2.99
N LEU A 55 12.92 23.66 3.95
CA LEU A 55 14.39 23.55 3.88
C LEU A 55 15.08 24.87 3.49
N GLY A 56 14.62 26.00 4.07
CA GLY A 56 15.17 27.34 3.79
C GLY A 56 14.68 27.99 2.49
N ARG A 57 13.78 27.36 1.72
CA ARG A 57 13.16 27.91 0.52
C ARG A 57 11.78 28.46 0.82
N THR A 58 11.46 29.63 0.30
CA THR A 58 10.10 30.15 0.35
C THR A 58 9.16 29.23 -0.41
N SER A 59 8.09 28.81 0.23
CA SER A 59 7.11 27.88 -0.30
C SER A 59 5.70 28.24 0.13
N ASN A 60 4.71 27.78 -0.61
CA ASN A 60 3.37 27.64 -0.09
C ASN A 60 3.29 26.39 0.77
N VAL A 61 2.66 26.51 1.92
CA VAL A 61 2.53 25.45 2.92
C VAL A 61 1.05 25.29 3.25
N TYR A 62 0.61 24.05 3.36
CA TYR A 62 -0.69 23.69 3.93
C TYR A 62 -0.51 22.59 4.97
N GLU A 63 -1.09 22.78 6.14
CA GLU A 63 -1.10 21.78 7.21
C GLU A 63 -2.49 21.18 7.33
N LEU A 64 -2.60 19.89 7.09
CA LEU A 64 -3.81 19.10 7.28
C LEU A 64 -3.76 18.44 8.66
N GLY A 65 -4.78 18.66 9.49
CA GLY A 65 -5.03 17.83 10.67
C GLY A 65 -5.43 16.42 10.22
N ALA A 66 -4.68 15.43 10.62
CA ALA A 66 -4.85 14.03 10.22
C ALA A 66 -4.66 13.12 11.46
N PRO A 67 -5.66 13.03 12.34
CA PRO A 67 -5.58 12.22 13.56
C PRO A 67 -5.34 10.73 13.27
N GLU A 68 -5.62 10.30 12.05
CA GLU A 68 -5.32 8.94 11.57
C GLU A 68 -3.81 8.66 11.46
N VAL A 69 -2.96 9.70 11.31
CA VAL A 69 -1.50 9.57 11.41
C VAL A 69 -1.12 9.44 12.88
N ASN A 70 -1.32 8.26 13.41
CA ASN A 70 -1.04 7.90 14.79
C ASN A 70 0.39 7.34 14.97
N GLN A 71 0.74 6.97 16.20
CA GLN A 71 2.07 6.45 16.51
C GLN A 71 2.37 5.13 15.78
N ASP A 72 1.36 4.29 15.55
CA ASP A 72 1.53 3.02 14.84
C ASP A 72 1.91 3.23 13.36
N ILE A 73 1.28 4.21 12.69
CA ILE A 73 1.70 4.64 11.34
C ILE A 73 3.15 5.13 11.32
N LEU A 74 3.57 5.87 12.36
CA LEU A 74 4.93 6.42 12.42
C LEU A 74 5.99 5.35 12.68
N ASP A 75 5.67 4.34 13.48
CA ASP A 75 6.61 3.31 13.90
C ASP A 75 6.66 2.12 12.93
N HIS A 76 5.51 1.73 12.34
CA HIS A 76 5.36 0.48 11.59
C HIS A 76 4.66 0.65 10.23
N GLY A 77 4.12 1.83 9.96
CA GLY A 77 3.34 2.09 8.75
C GLY A 77 4.08 2.89 7.69
N THR A 78 3.32 3.29 6.68
CA THR A 78 3.75 4.25 5.67
C THR A 78 2.60 5.13 5.22
N VAL A 79 2.93 6.31 4.71
CA VAL A 79 1.96 7.21 4.08
C VAL A 79 2.38 7.41 2.64
N LEU A 80 1.56 6.96 1.70
CA LEU A 80 1.75 7.22 0.27
C LEU A 80 0.88 8.42 -0.13
N GLY A 81 1.49 9.40 -0.78
CA GLY A 81 0.79 10.60 -1.23
C GLY A 81 0.65 10.63 -2.75
N TYR A 82 -0.49 11.11 -3.22
CA TYR A 82 -0.78 11.31 -4.65
C TYR A 82 -1.46 12.64 -4.88
N CYS A 83 -1.32 13.19 -6.08
CA CYS A 83 -2.06 14.37 -6.52
C CYS A 83 -2.72 14.12 -7.88
N LEU A 84 -3.94 14.62 -8.04
CA LEU A 84 -4.71 14.52 -9.27
C LEU A 84 -4.50 15.76 -10.12
N ILE A 85 -3.90 15.57 -11.30
CA ILE A 85 -3.67 16.62 -12.29
C ILE A 85 -4.40 16.24 -13.57
N SER A 86 -5.35 17.05 -14.00
CA SER A 86 -6.29 16.72 -15.09
C SER A 86 -7.09 15.44 -14.76
N SER A 87 -6.71 14.30 -15.30
CA SER A 87 -7.33 13.00 -15.03
C SER A 87 -6.35 11.97 -14.46
N ASP A 88 -5.10 12.37 -14.25
CA ASP A 88 -4.02 11.44 -13.91
C ASP A 88 -3.58 11.60 -12.47
N TRP A 89 -3.50 10.50 -11.73
CA TRP A 89 -2.93 10.44 -10.41
C TRP A 89 -1.41 10.35 -10.48
N MET A 90 -0.74 11.36 -9.95
CA MET A 90 0.71 11.46 -9.89
C MET A 90 1.20 11.21 -8.46
N PRO A 91 2.25 10.39 -8.26
CA PRO A 91 2.81 10.15 -6.93
C PRO A 91 3.50 11.40 -6.39
N LEU A 92 3.47 11.57 -5.09
CA LEU A 92 4.25 12.57 -4.38
C LEU A 92 5.55 11.93 -3.81
N PRO A 93 6.68 12.61 -3.88
CA PRO A 93 6.90 13.98 -4.35
C PRO A 93 6.73 14.12 -5.87
N PHE A 94 5.95 15.11 -6.33
CA PHE A 94 5.77 15.39 -7.74
C PHE A 94 6.67 16.55 -8.17
N ILE A 95 7.50 16.31 -9.18
CA ILE A 95 8.50 17.26 -9.66
C ILE A 95 8.39 17.34 -11.18
N TRP A 96 8.24 18.57 -11.72
CA TRP A 96 8.21 18.78 -13.16
C TRP A 96 8.91 20.07 -13.57
N GLU A 97 9.28 20.17 -14.80
CA GLU A 97 9.83 21.38 -15.40
C GLU A 97 8.74 22.12 -16.19
N ASN A 98 8.76 23.44 -16.14
CA ASN A 98 7.87 24.21 -17.02
C ASN A 98 8.31 24.04 -18.48
N THR A 99 7.39 24.36 -19.42
CA THR A 99 7.59 24.18 -20.87
C THR A 99 8.80 24.93 -21.44
N THR A 100 9.31 25.94 -20.73
CA THR A 100 10.49 26.72 -21.13
C THR A 100 11.79 26.17 -20.54
N GLY A 101 11.74 25.14 -19.67
CA GLY A 101 12.90 24.59 -18.98
C GLY A 101 13.55 25.54 -17.96
N SER A 102 12.94 26.72 -17.72
CA SER A 102 13.53 27.78 -16.88
C SER A 102 13.23 27.63 -15.40
N SER A 103 12.25 26.82 -15.03
CA SER A 103 11.85 26.61 -13.63
C SER A 103 11.38 25.19 -13.39
N ARG A 104 11.96 24.57 -12.35
CA ARG A 104 11.52 23.30 -11.85
C ARG A 104 10.55 23.51 -10.69
N GLN A 105 9.45 22.80 -10.71
CA GLN A 105 8.33 22.93 -9.78
C GLN A 105 8.25 21.69 -8.91
N TYR A 106 7.86 21.87 -7.64
CA TYR A 106 7.88 20.83 -6.62
C TYR A 106 6.58 20.85 -5.82
N ILE A 107 5.94 19.70 -5.70
CA ILE A 107 4.92 19.43 -4.69
C ILE A 107 5.42 18.29 -3.83
N LEU A 108 5.58 18.56 -2.55
CA LEU A 108 6.15 17.65 -1.58
C LEU A 108 5.19 17.51 -0.40
N TYR A 109 5.35 16.46 0.37
CA TYR A 109 4.69 16.34 1.65
C TYR A 109 5.64 15.74 2.70
N ASN A 110 5.31 15.98 3.94
CA ASN A 110 5.80 15.20 5.08
C ASN A 110 4.64 14.94 6.04
N TYR A 111 4.84 14.03 6.96
CA TYR A 111 3.86 13.71 7.99
C TYR A 111 4.53 13.57 9.36
N SER A 112 3.75 13.83 10.37
CA SER A 112 4.11 13.67 11.78
C SER A 112 2.84 13.30 12.54
N LEU A 113 2.94 13.06 13.84
CA LEU A 113 1.78 12.71 14.65
C LEU A 113 0.62 13.67 14.40
N GLU A 114 -0.54 13.12 14.01
CA GLU A 114 -1.81 13.81 13.73
C GLU A 114 -1.76 14.88 12.64
N LYS A 115 -0.74 14.86 11.76
CA LYS A 115 -0.55 15.92 10.76
C LYS A 115 0.06 15.42 9.47
N ILE A 116 -0.41 16.01 8.36
CA ILE A 116 0.24 15.96 7.05
C ILE A 116 0.49 17.39 6.58
N LYS A 117 1.71 17.69 6.14
CA LYS A 117 2.05 19.00 5.55
C LYS A 117 2.37 18.87 4.09
N LEU A 118 1.75 19.72 3.29
CA LEU A 118 2.06 19.91 1.88
C LEU A 118 2.92 21.15 1.68
N PHE A 119 3.86 21.06 0.75
CA PHE A 119 4.75 22.14 0.36
C PHE A 119 4.74 22.28 -1.16
N ALA A 120 4.58 23.52 -1.64
CA ALA A 120 4.63 23.83 -3.06
C ALA A 120 5.55 25.00 -3.31
N TYR A 121 6.60 24.80 -4.11
CA TYR A 121 7.55 25.84 -4.50
C TYR A 121 8.11 25.60 -5.90
N GLN A 122 8.80 26.59 -6.42
CA GLN A 122 9.54 26.47 -7.67
C GLN A 122 10.94 27.09 -7.55
N THR A 123 11.85 26.75 -8.44
CA THR A 123 13.23 27.24 -8.37
C THR A 123 13.37 28.74 -8.47
N SER A 124 12.41 29.43 -9.09
CA SER A 124 12.40 30.89 -9.31
C SER A 124 11.29 31.62 -8.54
N GLY A 125 10.80 31.09 -7.42
CA GLY A 125 9.76 31.73 -6.60
C GLY A 125 8.81 30.76 -5.92
N VAL A 126 7.59 31.22 -5.63
CA VAL A 126 6.53 30.45 -4.97
C VAL A 126 5.63 29.82 -6.03
N LEU A 127 5.39 28.53 -5.94
CA LEU A 127 4.45 27.82 -6.79
C LEU A 127 3.05 27.85 -6.17
N ASN A 128 2.06 28.29 -6.94
CA ASN A 128 0.67 28.01 -6.65
C ASN A 128 0.24 26.75 -7.45
N PRO A 129 0.00 25.60 -6.82
CA PRO A 129 -0.32 24.35 -7.51
C PRO A 129 -1.78 24.32 -8.00
N GLY A 130 -2.18 25.35 -8.74
CA GLY A 130 -3.55 25.53 -9.23
C GLY A 130 -4.05 24.47 -10.21
N SER A 131 -3.14 23.68 -10.79
CA SER A 131 -3.46 22.54 -11.67
C SER A 131 -3.86 21.28 -10.92
N VAL A 132 -3.54 21.16 -9.63
CA VAL A 132 -3.94 20.01 -8.82
C VAL A 132 -5.38 20.19 -8.37
N SER A 133 -6.22 19.20 -8.60
CA SER A 133 -7.64 19.21 -8.22
C SER A 133 -7.90 18.49 -6.89
N GLU A 134 -7.09 17.48 -6.55
CA GLU A 134 -7.23 16.68 -5.34
C GLU A 134 -5.88 16.11 -4.90
N TYR A 135 -5.71 15.91 -3.61
CA TYR A 135 -4.63 15.11 -3.03
C TYR A 135 -5.23 13.92 -2.29
N ARG A 136 -4.57 12.77 -2.37
CA ARG A 136 -4.93 11.59 -1.58
C ARG A 136 -3.72 11.07 -0.82
N PHE A 137 -3.94 10.71 0.43
CA PHE A 137 -2.94 10.08 1.28
C PHE A 137 -3.45 8.73 1.71
N MET A 138 -2.73 7.68 1.38
CA MET A 138 -3.01 6.31 1.79
C MET A 138 -2.12 6.00 2.99
N LEU A 139 -2.74 5.86 4.15
CA LEU A 139 -2.11 5.50 5.41
C LEU A 139 -2.21 3.98 5.54
N ILE A 140 -1.08 3.31 5.51
CA ILE A 140 -1.00 1.86 5.51
C ILE A 140 -0.29 1.43 6.78
N THR A 141 -0.97 0.68 7.65
CA THR A 141 -0.36 0.04 8.84
C THR A 141 0.11 -1.36 8.52
N ASP A 142 1.21 -1.77 9.14
CA ASP A 142 1.66 -3.15 9.10
C ASP A 142 1.09 -3.93 10.29
N ASN A 143 0.15 -4.84 10.04
CA ASN A 143 -0.44 -5.70 11.08
C ASN A 143 0.41 -6.94 11.40
N THR A 144 1.62 -7.07 10.83
CA THR A 144 2.47 -8.25 11.05
C THR A 144 3.24 -8.23 12.37
N VAL A 145 3.04 -7.23 13.24
CA VAL A 145 3.60 -7.22 14.59
C VAL A 145 2.83 -8.17 15.49
N THR A 146 2.99 -9.48 15.26
CA THR A 146 2.61 -10.50 16.23
C THR A 146 3.67 -10.47 17.33
N SER A 147 3.25 -9.98 18.49
CA SER A 147 3.94 -9.98 19.78
C SER A 147 5.27 -10.73 19.86
N GLY A 148 6.39 -10.03 19.96
CA GLY A 148 7.52 -10.49 20.76
C GLY A 148 8.78 -10.95 20.04
N ARG A 149 8.89 -10.87 18.70
CA ARG A 149 10.16 -11.05 17.99
C ARG A 149 10.23 -10.11 16.81
N ILE A 150 11.13 -9.13 16.89
CA ILE A 150 11.60 -8.34 15.76
C ILE A 150 12.45 -9.29 14.90
N SER A 151 11.82 -10.07 14.04
CA SER A 151 12.49 -10.61 12.87
C SER A 151 12.27 -9.56 11.78
N SER A 152 13.32 -8.96 11.25
CA SER A 152 13.38 -7.97 10.17
C SER A 152 11.98 -7.52 9.70
N VAL A 153 11.51 -6.38 10.22
CA VAL A 153 10.22 -5.81 9.81
C VAL A 153 10.37 -5.47 8.33
N GLU A 154 9.79 -6.32 7.49
CA GLU A 154 9.64 -6.04 6.08
C GLU A 154 8.74 -4.81 5.98
N SER A 155 9.25 -3.73 5.41
CA SER A 155 8.48 -2.50 5.31
C SER A 155 7.27 -2.71 4.38
N VAL A 156 6.21 -1.93 4.58
CA VAL A 156 5.07 -1.92 3.63
C VAL A 156 5.55 -1.75 2.18
N GLN A 157 6.60 -0.96 1.97
CA GLN A 157 7.21 -0.77 0.65
C GLN A 157 7.86 -2.04 0.12
N ASP A 158 8.56 -2.80 0.95
CA ASP A 158 9.19 -4.07 0.54
C ASP A 158 8.11 -5.07 0.13
N ARG A 159 7.02 -5.19 0.91
CA ARG A 159 5.88 -6.06 0.57
C ARG A 159 5.22 -5.69 -0.77
N LEU A 160 5.01 -4.40 -1.02
CA LEU A 160 4.44 -3.93 -2.29
C LEU A 160 5.39 -4.24 -3.46
N ASN A 161 6.69 -4.03 -3.27
CA ASN A 161 7.71 -4.35 -4.26
C ASN A 161 7.77 -5.86 -4.54
N ASP A 162 7.75 -6.70 -3.52
CA ASP A 162 7.76 -8.17 -3.65
C ASP A 162 6.48 -8.70 -4.32
N ALA A 163 5.36 -8.03 -4.10
CA ALA A 163 4.11 -8.29 -4.81
C ALA A 163 4.10 -7.76 -6.26
N GLY A 164 5.15 -7.05 -6.70
CA GLY A 164 5.25 -6.47 -8.02
C GLY A 164 4.35 -5.24 -8.23
N VAL A 165 3.94 -4.58 -7.15
CA VAL A 165 3.08 -3.39 -7.20
C VAL A 165 3.93 -2.14 -7.36
N ASP A 166 3.68 -1.38 -8.41
CA ASP A 166 4.31 -0.07 -8.59
C ASP A 166 3.66 0.96 -7.66
N ILE A 167 4.37 1.34 -6.59
CA ILE A 167 3.90 2.35 -5.62
C ILE A 167 3.70 3.74 -6.24
N SER A 168 4.26 4.00 -7.41
CA SER A 168 4.01 5.24 -8.17
C SER A 168 2.69 5.22 -8.92
N ASN A 169 2.09 4.04 -9.11
CA ASN A 169 0.82 3.83 -9.77
C ASN A 169 -0.31 3.74 -8.75
N TYR A 170 -1.06 4.83 -8.57
CA TYR A 170 -2.18 4.91 -7.63
C TYR A 170 -3.19 3.76 -7.79
N PHE A 171 -3.52 3.40 -9.03
CA PHE A 171 -4.52 2.36 -9.32
C PHE A 171 -4.03 0.96 -8.94
N GLU A 172 -2.74 0.65 -9.15
CA GLU A 172 -2.17 -0.63 -8.73
C GLU A 172 -2.18 -0.78 -7.22
N VAL A 173 -1.83 0.29 -6.49
CA VAL A 173 -1.88 0.30 -5.03
C VAL A 173 -3.32 0.13 -4.54
N CYS A 174 -4.30 0.83 -5.13
CA CYS A 174 -5.72 0.65 -4.82
C CYS A 174 -6.17 -0.79 -5.08
N GLN A 175 -5.79 -1.37 -6.21
CA GLN A 175 -6.16 -2.75 -6.57
C GLN A 175 -5.57 -3.76 -5.58
N TYR A 176 -4.32 -3.59 -5.21
CA TYR A 176 -3.64 -4.48 -4.25
C TYR A 176 -4.36 -4.52 -2.90
N PHE A 177 -4.77 -3.37 -2.39
CA PHE A 177 -5.48 -3.27 -1.11
C PHE A 177 -7.01 -3.40 -1.22
N GLY A 178 -7.58 -3.63 -2.42
CA GLY A 178 -9.02 -3.74 -2.63
C GLY A 178 -9.79 -2.44 -2.34
N ILE A 179 -9.18 -1.28 -2.60
CA ILE A 179 -9.75 0.06 -2.38
C ILE A 179 -10.37 0.55 -3.69
N ASP A 180 -11.57 1.16 -3.60
CA ASP A 180 -12.18 1.85 -4.74
C ASP A 180 -11.35 3.11 -5.07
N PRO A 181 -10.80 3.23 -6.27
CA PRO A 181 -9.98 4.38 -6.66
C PRO A 181 -10.79 5.66 -6.95
N ASN A 182 -12.15 5.62 -6.93
CA ASN A 182 -13.02 6.76 -7.26
C ASN A 182 -13.41 7.60 -6.03
#